data_b581d0d7d437c106d016fd400be3f9c5
#
_entry.id   b581d0d7d437c106d016fd400be3f9c5
#
_cell.length_a   1.000
_cell.length_b   1.000
_cell.length_c   1.000
_cell.angle_alpha   90.00
_cell.angle_beta   90.00
_cell.angle_gamma   90.00
#
_symmetry.space_group_name_H-M   'P 1'
#
loop_
_entity.id
_entity.type
_entity.pdbx_description
1 polymer ?
#
loop_
_entity_poly.entity_id
_entity_poly.type
_entity_poly.pdbx_seq_one_letter_code
_entity_poly.pdbx_strand_id
1 'polypeptide(L)'
;EIADRGGGISATVMPTRESSNEALAKLGLNRMAKSLRNGTTHLEVKSGYGLDTQSELRLLSVAESIAKVEGMPSLDLTWLGAHAAPPELSLDAYVEVLLSEQLPKITEQGYARSADVFCEPGWFSVEQSEEILKQSRKNGLDLRMHIDEFTDGGGGDLASELKVQTADHAHYSNDNARHAMNDSGVNTAFLPGTPYT
;
A
#
# COMPACT_ATOMS: atom_id res chain seq x y z
N GLU A 1 2.81 18.36 -8.72
CA GLU A 1 3.91 19.33 -8.52
C GLU A 1 5.11 18.70 -7.81
N ILE A 2 4.92 17.94 -6.69
CA ILE A 2 6.02 17.23 -6.00
C ILE A 2 6.54 16.10 -6.88
N ALA A 3 5.67 15.27 -7.44
CA ALA A 3 6.04 14.17 -8.35
C ALA A 3 6.76 14.68 -9.62
N ASP A 4 6.28 15.78 -10.21
CA ASP A 4 6.89 16.41 -11.40
C ASP A 4 8.32 16.92 -11.15
N ARG A 5 8.66 17.15 -9.87
CA ARG A 5 10.00 17.57 -9.44
C ARG A 5 10.87 16.40 -8.99
N GLY A 6 10.45 15.15 -9.21
CA GLY A 6 11.16 13.94 -8.80
C GLY A 6 11.07 13.63 -7.30
N GLY A 7 10.09 14.20 -6.62
CA GLY A 7 9.76 13.91 -5.22
C GLY A 7 8.76 12.75 -5.08
N GLY A 8 8.26 12.55 -3.87
CA GLY A 8 7.26 11.50 -3.58
C GLY A 8 7.86 10.09 -3.54
N ILE A 9 7.10 9.09 -3.99
CA ILE A 9 7.44 7.66 -3.92
C ILE A 9 8.79 7.38 -4.59
N SER A 10 8.97 7.88 -5.81
CA SER A 10 10.18 7.63 -6.62
C SER A 10 11.47 8.06 -5.94
N ALA A 11 11.46 9.14 -5.16
CA ALA A 11 12.63 9.65 -4.46
C ALA A 11 13.13 8.70 -3.35
N THR A 12 12.27 7.82 -2.84
CA THR A 12 12.58 6.92 -1.71
C THR A 12 12.92 5.50 -2.16
N VAL A 13 12.71 5.13 -3.42
CA VAL A 13 12.94 3.78 -3.94
C VAL A 13 14.41 3.37 -3.81
N MET A 14 15.33 4.14 -4.41
CA MET A 14 16.76 3.80 -4.35
C MET A 14 17.31 3.80 -2.92
N PRO A 15 17.07 4.82 -2.08
CA PRO A 15 17.48 4.77 -0.67
C PRO A 15 16.94 3.56 0.08
N THR A 16 15.72 3.12 -0.21
CA THR A 16 15.12 1.92 0.41
C THR A 16 15.82 0.65 -0.07
N ARG A 17 16.06 0.51 -1.37
CA ARG A 17 16.77 -0.64 -1.96
C ARG A 17 18.19 -0.79 -1.42
N GLU A 18 18.91 0.33 -1.21
CA GLU A 18 20.30 0.38 -0.75
C GLU A 18 20.44 0.24 0.77
N SER A 19 19.39 0.47 1.55
CA SER A 19 19.43 0.37 3.00
C SER A 19 19.59 -1.08 3.47
N SER A 20 20.39 -1.30 4.51
CA SER A 20 20.49 -2.63 5.13
C SER A 20 19.21 -3.00 5.90
N ASN A 21 18.98 -4.31 6.09
CA ASN A 21 17.85 -4.79 6.89
C ASN A 21 17.88 -4.25 8.33
N GLU A 22 19.07 -4.15 8.91
CA GLU A 22 19.27 -3.61 10.27
C GLU A 22 18.91 -2.12 10.34
N ALA A 23 19.26 -1.35 9.31
CA ALA A 23 18.90 0.08 9.24
C ALA A 23 17.38 0.26 9.12
N LEU A 24 16.73 -0.52 8.25
CA LEU A 24 15.28 -0.51 8.08
C LEU A 24 14.56 -0.97 9.35
N ALA A 25 15.00 -2.05 9.99
CA ALA A 25 14.44 -2.54 11.24
C ALA A 25 14.58 -1.51 12.37
N LYS A 26 15.75 -0.90 12.51
CA LYS A 26 15.99 0.17 13.51
C LYS A 26 15.06 1.36 13.29
N LEU A 27 14.89 1.78 12.03
CA LEU A 27 13.97 2.87 11.69
C LEU A 27 12.53 2.51 12.03
N GLY A 28 12.09 1.31 11.66
CA GLY A 28 10.76 0.77 11.98
C GLY A 28 10.50 0.75 13.49
N LEU A 29 11.40 0.16 14.28
CA LEU A 29 11.30 0.11 15.74
C LEU A 29 11.21 1.50 16.37
N ASN A 30 12.00 2.46 15.89
CA ASN A 30 11.95 3.83 16.39
C ASN A 30 10.58 4.49 16.12
N ARG A 31 9.99 4.23 14.95
CA ARG A 31 8.65 4.72 14.60
C ARG A 31 7.57 4.04 15.45
N MET A 32 7.65 2.72 15.63
CA MET A 32 6.74 1.96 16.50
C MET A 32 6.78 2.49 17.93
N ALA A 33 7.97 2.69 18.51
CA ALA A 33 8.14 3.23 19.85
C ALA A 33 7.57 4.66 19.97
N LYS A 34 7.72 5.49 18.94
CA LYS A 34 7.11 6.82 18.90
C LYS A 34 5.58 6.74 18.85
N SER A 35 5.03 5.88 18.03
CA SER A 35 3.59 5.65 17.91
C SER A 35 3.01 5.15 19.23
N LEU A 36 3.67 4.20 19.89
CA LEU A 36 3.26 3.68 21.20
C LEU A 36 3.21 4.79 22.27
N ARG A 37 4.23 5.66 22.32
CA ARG A 37 4.21 6.82 23.23
C ARG A 37 3.04 7.78 22.99
N ASN A 38 2.50 7.79 21.77
CA ASN A 38 1.32 8.58 21.41
C ASN A 38 0.00 7.78 21.55
N GLY A 39 0.05 6.60 22.17
CA GLY A 39 -1.15 5.79 22.45
C GLY A 39 -1.54 4.79 21.34
N THR A 40 -0.74 4.66 20.28
CA THR A 40 -1.03 3.69 19.21
C THR A 40 -0.54 2.30 19.60
N THR A 41 -1.43 1.34 19.67
CA THR A 41 -1.14 -0.06 20.08
C THR A 41 -1.18 -1.04 18.92
N HIS A 42 -1.67 -0.62 17.75
CA HIS A 42 -1.72 -1.41 16.53
C HIS A 42 -1.38 -0.52 15.33
N LEU A 43 -0.56 -1.01 14.42
CA LEU A 43 -0.11 -0.29 13.23
C LEU A 43 -0.24 -1.17 11.99
N GLU A 44 -0.75 -0.59 10.92
CA GLU A 44 -0.54 -1.15 9.60
C GLU A 44 0.85 -0.75 9.09
N VAL A 45 1.55 -1.71 8.49
CA VAL A 45 2.85 -1.50 7.85
C VAL A 45 2.78 -1.98 6.41
N LYS A 46 2.96 -1.05 5.48
CA LYS A 46 2.92 -1.34 4.05
C LYS A 46 4.34 -1.47 3.50
N SER A 47 4.55 -2.39 2.56
CA SER A 47 5.70 -2.35 1.64
C SER A 47 5.50 -1.24 0.58
N GLY A 48 5.94 -1.41 -0.66
CA GLY A 48 5.62 -0.46 -1.73
C GLY A 48 6.66 0.63 -1.99
N TYR A 49 7.85 0.47 -1.42
CA TYR A 49 8.98 1.38 -1.61
C TYR A 49 10.22 0.70 -2.20
N GLY A 50 10.11 -0.59 -2.53
CA GLY A 50 11.12 -1.33 -3.27
C GLY A 50 10.80 -1.36 -4.77
N LEU A 51 9.54 -1.58 -5.10
CA LEU A 51 8.99 -1.67 -6.45
C LEU A 51 9.69 -2.72 -7.33
N ASP A 52 10.29 -3.71 -6.71
CA ASP A 52 10.77 -4.94 -7.32
C ASP A 52 10.48 -6.12 -6.38
N THR A 53 10.42 -7.31 -6.95
CA THR A 53 10.02 -8.51 -6.19
C THR A 53 10.90 -8.77 -4.97
N GLN A 54 12.22 -8.66 -5.12
CA GLN A 54 13.15 -8.98 -4.03
C GLN A 54 13.06 -7.94 -2.91
N SER A 55 12.97 -6.67 -3.27
CA SER A 55 12.87 -5.58 -2.29
C SER A 55 11.54 -5.61 -1.53
N GLU A 56 10.42 -5.90 -2.21
CA GLU A 56 9.11 -6.01 -1.57
C GLU A 56 9.06 -7.18 -0.56
N LEU A 57 9.56 -8.36 -0.94
CA LEU A 57 9.71 -9.51 -0.03
C LEU A 57 10.59 -9.16 1.16
N ARG A 58 11.69 -8.47 0.92
CA ARG A 58 12.63 -8.02 1.96
C ARG A 58 11.98 -7.06 2.94
N LEU A 59 11.23 -6.07 2.46
CA LEU A 59 10.52 -5.10 3.31
C LEU A 59 9.52 -5.80 4.23
N LEU A 60 8.75 -6.76 3.72
CA LEU A 60 7.83 -7.56 4.52
C LEU A 60 8.56 -8.45 5.52
N SER A 61 9.73 -9.01 5.15
CA SER A 61 10.56 -9.79 6.09
C SER A 61 11.08 -8.92 7.23
N VAL A 62 11.51 -7.71 6.95
CA VAL A 62 11.95 -6.75 7.99
C VAL A 62 10.77 -6.39 8.89
N ALA A 63 9.60 -6.09 8.33
CA ALA A 63 8.39 -5.78 9.09
C ALA A 63 7.99 -6.96 10.02
N GLU A 64 8.00 -8.19 9.49
CA GLU A 64 7.71 -9.39 10.27
C GLU A 64 8.74 -9.60 11.41
N SER A 65 10.00 -9.28 11.19
CA SER A 65 11.04 -9.40 12.22
C SER A 65 10.81 -8.44 13.40
N ILE A 66 10.39 -7.22 13.12
CA ILE A 66 10.12 -6.21 14.16
C ILE A 66 8.74 -6.39 14.82
N ALA A 67 7.80 -7.05 14.15
CA ALA A 67 6.50 -7.39 14.72
C ALA A 67 6.60 -8.32 15.95
N LYS A 68 7.70 -9.06 16.07
CA LYS A 68 7.97 -10.02 17.16
C LYS A 68 8.60 -9.38 18.41
N VAL A 69 8.88 -8.07 18.37
CA VAL A 69 9.52 -7.37 19.50
C VAL A 69 8.49 -7.09 20.58
N GLU A 70 8.68 -7.69 21.75
CA GLU A 70 7.79 -7.54 22.89
C GLU A 70 7.69 -6.08 23.36
N GLY A 71 6.50 -5.68 23.81
CA GLY A 71 6.24 -4.33 24.30
C GLY A 71 6.10 -3.27 23.22
N MET A 72 6.07 -3.66 21.94
CA MET A 72 5.80 -2.76 20.81
C MET A 72 4.34 -2.93 20.31
N PRO A 73 3.82 -1.96 19.54
CA PRO A 73 2.53 -2.13 18.86
C PRO A 73 2.49 -3.40 18.01
N SER A 74 1.35 -4.07 17.98
CA SER A 74 1.15 -5.15 17.01
C SER A 74 1.12 -4.60 15.58
N LEU A 75 1.57 -5.41 14.62
CA LEU A 75 1.63 -5.01 13.22
C LEU A 75 0.66 -5.83 12.35
N ASP A 76 0.03 -5.14 11.42
CA ASP A 76 -0.67 -5.73 10.29
C ASP A 76 0.12 -5.41 9.01
N LEU A 77 0.55 -6.44 8.29
CA LEU A 77 1.45 -6.29 7.16
C LEU A 77 0.68 -6.30 5.84
N THR A 78 0.88 -5.27 5.05
CA THR A 78 0.23 -5.09 3.75
C THR A 78 1.26 -5.04 2.63
N TRP A 79 1.07 -5.85 1.60
CA TRP A 79 1.82 -5.72 0.35
C TRP A 79 1.24 -4.59 -0.48
N LEU A 80 2.04 -3.58 -0.77
CA LEU A 80 1.70 -2.43 -1.63
C LEU A 80 2.65 -2.38 -2.85
N GLY A 81 2.88 -3.51 -3.53
CA GLY A 81 3.69 -3.52 -4.75
C GLY A 81 3.13 -2.58 -5.83
N ALA A 82 1.81 -2.47 -5.89
CA ALA A 82 1.11 -1.57 -6.80
C ALA A 82 1.02 -0.12 -6.27
N HIS A 83 2.13 0.45 -5.80
CA HIS A 83 2.22 1.83 -5.32
C HIS A 83 2.63 2.82 -6.41
N ALA A 84 3.61 2.45 -7.23
CA ALA A 84 4.03 3.16 -8.43
C ALA A 84 4.76 2.18 -9.35
N ALA A 85 4.93 2.51 -10.63
CA ALA A 85 5.86 1.77 -11.47
C ALA A 85 7.30 2.18 -11.17
N PRO A 86 8.25 1.23 -11.13
CA PRO A 86 9.66 1.56 -10.99
C PRO A 86 10.17 2.28 -12.25
N PRO A 87 11.22 3.12 -12.14
CA PRO A 87 11.72 3.89 -13.28
C PRO A 87 12.16 3.03 -14.48
N GLU A 88 12.47 1.77 -14.25
CA GLU A 88 12.99 0.83 -15.24
C GLU A 88 11.91 0.19 -16.13
N LEU A 89 10.62 0.29 -15.74
CA LEU A 89 9.52 -0.38 -16.42
C LEU A 89 8.38 0.58 -16.78
N SER A 90 7.68 0.30 -17.88
CA SER A 90 6.36 0.89 -18.10
C SER A 90 5.35 0.35 -17.10
N LEU A 91 4.27 1.08 -16.86
CA LEU A 91 3.21 0.67 -15.94
C LEU A 91 2.63 -0.70 -16.33
N ASP A 92 2.31 -0.92 -17.60
CA ASP A 92 1.75 -2.20 -18.08
C ASP A 92 2.73 -3.36 -17.87
N ALA A 93 4.03 -3.17 -18.20
CA ALA A 93 5.04 -4.18 -17.94
C ALA A 93 5.19 -4.47 -16.44
N TYR A 94 5.02 -3.46 -15.60
CA TYR A 94 5.08 -3.65 -14.16
C TYR A 94 3.85 -4.39 -13.61
N VAL A 95 2.65 -4.15 -14.14
CA VAL A 95 1.45 -4.94 -13.81
C VAL A 95 1.67 -6.43 -14.09
N GLU A 96 2.29 -6.77 -15.23
CA GLU A 96 2.67 -8.15 -15.53
C GLU A 96 3.62 -8.74 -14.48
N VAL A 97 4.62 -7.98 -14.03
CA VAL A 97 5.54 -8.41 -12.95
C VAL A 97 4.80 -8.58 -11.62
N LEU A 98 3.90 -7.65 -11.28
CA LEU A 98 3.09 -7.75 -10.06
C LEU A 98 2.28 -9.05 -10.03
N LEU A 99 1.62 -9.39 -11.14
CA LEU A 99 0.72 -10.55 -11.22
C LEU A 99 1.46 -11.88 -11.40
N SER A 100 2.47 -11.91 -12.27
CA SER A 100 3.17 -13.15 -12.63
C SER A 100 4.31 -13.53 -11.71
N GLU A 101 4.91 -12.55 -11.00
CA GLU A 101 6.09 -12.79 -10.18
C GLU A 101 5.92 -12.36 -8.72
N GLN A 102 5.55 -11.10 -8.45
CA GLN A 102 5.50 -10.60 -7.08
C GLN A 102 4.41 -11.27 -6.26
N LEU A 103 3.16 -11.21 -6.70
CA LEU A 103 2.02 -11.74 -5.96
C LEU A 103 2.18 -13.23 -5.60
N PRO A 104 2.60 -14.13 -6.51
CA PRO A 104 2.88 -15.52 -6.13
C PRO A 104 3.92 -15.66 -5.03
N LYS A 105 5.03 -14.92 -5.10
CA LYS A 105 6.11 -14.98 -4.12
C LYS A 105 5.72 -14.35 -2.77
N ILE A 106 4.96 -13.26 -2.78
CA ILE A 106 4.39 -12.64 -1.57
C ILE A 106 3.43 -13.61 -0.87
N THR A 107 2.60 -14.30 -1.64
CA THR A 107 1.69 -15.32 -1.11
C THR A 107 2.46 -16.51 -0.53
N GLU A 108 3.48 -16.99 -1.22
CA GLU A 108 4.35 -18.06 -0.73
C GLU A 108 5.09 -17.67 0.55
N GLN A 109 5.56 -16.41 0.64
CA GLN A 109 6.20 -15.88 1.85
C GLN A 109 5.26 -15.85 3.06
N GLY A 110 3.98 -15.52 2.85
CA GLY A 110 2.92 -15.60 3.85
C GLY A 110 2.98 -14.57 4.98
N TYR A 111 3.71 -13.46 4.82
CA TYR A 111 3.78 -12.40 5.83
C TYR A 111 2.69 -11.33 5.63
N ALA A 112 2.40 -10.96 4.39
CA ALA A 112 1.34 -10.02 4.10
C ALA A 112 -0.04 -10.64 4.36
N ARG A 113 -0.91 -9.90 5.02
CA ARG A 113 -2.33 -10.24 5.21
C ARG A 113 -3.20 -9.59 4.16
N SER A 114 -2.79 -8.42 3.69
CA SER A 114 -3.54 -7.60 2.74
C SER A 114 -2.69 -7.24 1.54
N ALA A 115 -3.35 -6.99 0.42
CA ALA A 115 -2.81 -6.32 -0.75
C ALA A 115 -3.46 -4.94 -0.87
N ASP A 116 -2.67 -3.96 -1.30
CA ASP A 116 -3.09 -2.59 -1.51
C ASP A 116 -2.66 -2.10 -2.88
N VAL A 117 -3.41 -1.18 -3.47
CA VAL A 117 -3.12 -0.57 -4.76
C VAL A 117 -3.38 0.93 -4.73
N PHE A 118 -2.53 1.69 -5.39
CA PHE A 118 -2.73 3.13 -5.58
C PHE A 118 -3.51 3.37 -6.88
N CYS A 119 -4.84 3.41 -6.73
CA CYS A 119 -5.79 3.61 -7.81
C CYS A 119 -6.04 5.10 -8.01
N GLU A 120 -5.28 5.71 -8.91
CA GLU A 120 -5.33 7.16 -9.18
C GLU A 120 -4.96 7.43 -10.64
N PRO A 121 -5.61 8.39 -11.34
CA PRO A 121 -5.16 8.82 -12.67
C PRO A 121 -3.69 9.22 -12.71
N GLY A 122 -2.93 8.58 -13.60
CA GLY A 122 -1.47 8.73 -13.69
C GLY A 122 -0.66 7.68 -12.91
N TRP A 123 -1.31 6.87 -12.10
CA TRP A 123 -0.80 5.65 -11.46
C TRP A 123 -1.54 4.43 -12.01
N PHE A 124 -2.06 3.55 -11.15
CA PHE A 124 -2.82 2.39 -11.63
C PHE A 124 -4.25 2.79 -11.97
N SER A 125 -4.72 2.40 -13.16
CA SER A 125 -6.11 2.61 -13.58
C SER A 125 -7.08 1.78 -12.74
N VAL A 126 -8.38 2.09 -12.85
CA VAL A 126 -9.45 1.29 -12.21
C VAL A 126 -9.37 -0.17 -12.66
N GLU A 127 -9.18 -0.43 -13.97
CA GLU A 127 -9.11 -1.77 -14.53
C GLU A 127 -7.86 -2.55 -14.05
N GLN A 128 -6.69 -1.90 -14.04
CA GLN A 128 -5.45 -2.50 -13.53
C GLN A 128 -5.55 -2.79 -12.03
N SER A 129 -6.14 -1.86 -11.27
CA SER A 129 -6.37 -2.02 -9.84
C SER A 129 -7.33 -3.16 -9.54
N GLU A 130 -8.42 -3.25 -10.31
CA GLU A 130 -9.39 -4.34 -10.21
C GLU A 130 -8.74 -5.70 -10.45
N GLU A 131 -7.93 -5.82 -11.50
CA GLU A 131 -7.24 -7.07 -11.83
C GLU A 131 -6.28 -7.50 -10.72
N ILE A 132 -5.42 -6.58 -10.25
CA ILE A 132 -4.45 -6.85 -9.17
C ILE A 132 -5.18 -7.30 -7.91
N LEU A 133 -6.23 -6.58 -7.50
CA LEU A 133 -6.95 -6.87 -6.28
C LEU A 133 -7.77 -8.17 -6.38
N LYS A 134 -8.40 -8.45 -7.52
CA LYS A 134 -9.11 -9.73 -7.74
C LYS A 134 -8.16 -10.92 -7.68
N GLN A 135 -6.96 -10.80 -8.24
CA GLN A 135 -5.96 -11.86 -8.14
C GLN A 135 -5.41 -11.98 -6.71
N SER A 136 -5.20 -10.87 -6.01
CA SER A 136 -4.77 -10.87 -4.60
C SER A 136 -5.78 -11.59 -3.72
N ARG A 137 -7.08 -11.33 -3.89
CA ARG A 137 -8.16 -12.04 -3.17
C ARG A 137 -8.18 -13.54 -3.45
N LYS A 138 -7.97 -13.96 -4.70
CA LYS A 138 -7.88 -15.39 -5.06
C LYS A 138 -6.71 -16.08 -4.38
N ASN A 139 -5.66 -15.33 -4.05
CA ASN A 139 -4.49 -15.80 -3.30
C ASN A 139 -4.64 -15.65 -1.78
N GLY A 140 -5.84 -15.31 -1.29
CA GLY A 140 -6.15 -15.28 0.15
C GLY A 140 -5.78 -14.00 0.88
N LEU A 141 -5.44 -12.92 0.14
CA LEU A 141 -5.17 -11.62 0.74
C LEU A 141 -6.45 -10.80 0.89
N ASP A 142 -6.58 -10.07 1.99
CA ASP A 142 -7.55 -9.02 2.16
C ASP A 142 -7.20 -7.83 1.27
N LEU A 143 -8.19 -6.98 0.96
CA LEU A 143 -8.01 -5.90 0.01
C LEU A 143 -8.06 -4.54 0.67
N ARG A 144 -7.17 -3.66 0.24
CA ARG A 144 -7.09 -2.24 0.58
C ARG A 144 -6.82 -1.42 -0.66
N MET A 145 -7.11 -0.13 -0.62
CA MET A 145 -6.86 0.78 -1.74
C MET A 145 -6.49 2.17 -1.24
N HIS A 146 -5.60 2.86 -1.96
CA HIS A 146 -5.48 4.30 -1.95
C HIS A 146 -6.30 4.82 -3.13
N ILE A 147 -7.22 5.74 -2.87
CA ILE A 147 -8.19 6.18 -3.87
C ILE A 147 -8.43 7.69 -3.80
N ASP A 148 -8.72 8.26 -4.95
CA ASP A 148 -9.25 9.62 -5.07
C ASP A 148 -8.49 10.63 -4.18
N GLU A 149 -7.16 10.51 -4.15
CA GLU A 149 -6.29 11.38 -3.36
C GLU A 149 -6.16 12.76 -4.00
N PHE A 150 -6.06 12.79 -5.33
CA PHE A 150 -5.82 14.02 -6.11
C PHE A 150 -7.01 14.38 -7.00
N THR A 151 -7.84 13.42 -7.39
CA THR A 151 -9.01 13.63 -8.24
C THR A 151 -10.03 12.50 -8.05
N ASP A 152 -11.29 12.75 -8.45
CA ASP A 152 -12.32 11.70 -8.52
C ASP A 152 -11.98 10.78 -9.72
N GLY A 153 -11.28 9.70 -9.43
CA GLY A 153 -10.78 8.72 -10.41
C GLY A 153 -11.63 7.47 -10.56
N GLY A 154 -12.76 7.36 -9.83
CA GLY A 154 -13.61 6.15 -9.79
C GLY A 154 -13.10 5.08 -8.81
N GLY A 155 -12.09 5.40 -8.00
CA GLY A 155 -11.56 4.49 -6.99
C GLY A 155 -12.58 4.10 -5.94
N GLY A 156 -13.44 5.04 -5.53
CA GLY A 156 -14.50 4.78 -4.55
C GLY A 156 -15.57 3.80 -5.02
N ASP A 157 -15.93 3.85 -6.29
CA ASP A 157 -16.87 2.89 -6.90
C ASP A 157 -16.25 1.49 -6.91
N LEU A 158 -15.00 1.35 -7.37
CA LEU A 158 -14.27 0.10 -7.36
C LEU A 158 -14.10 -0.47 -5.94
N ALA A 159 -13.75 0.38 -4.96
CA ALA A 159 -13.62 -0.01 -3.56
C ALA A 159 -14.91 -0.62 -3.02
N SER A 160 -16.06 0.00 -3.34
CA SER A 160 -17.37 -0.49 -2.94
C SER A 160 -17.75 -1.81 -3.61
N GLU A 161 -17.48 -1.95 -4.92
CA GLU A 161 -17.73 -3.17 -5.69
C GLU A 161 -16.92 -4.35 -5.16
N LEU A 162 -15.65 -4.13 -4.93
CA LEU A 162 -14.75 -5.13 -4.38
C LEU A 162 -14.93 -5.35 -2.88
N LYS A 163 -15.69 -4.50 -2.17
CA LYS A 163 -15.84 -4.56 -0.71
C LYS A 163 -14.48 -4.68 -0.03
N VAL A 164 -13.60 -3.72 -0.30
CA VAL A 164 -12.29 -3.68 0.31
C VAL A 164 -12.40 -3.38 1.81
N GLN A 165 -11.40 -3.77 2.60
CA GLN A 165 -11.41 -3.48 4.04
C GLN A 165 -11.30 -1.99 4.32
N THR A 166 -10.37 -1.33 3.61
CA THR A 166 -10.14 0.11 3.74
C THR A 166 -9.91 0.75 2.38
N ALA A 167 -10.41 1.98 2.25
CA ALA A 167 -10.17 2.88 1.14
C ALA A 167 -9.54 4.17 1.71
N ASP A 168 -8.23 4.32 1.53
CA ASP A 168 -7.46 5.39 2.12
C ASP A 168 -7.54 6.67 1.26
N HIS A 169 -7.39 7.83 1.87
CA HIS A 169 -7.54 9.18 1.33
C HIS A 169 -9.00 9.54 1.01
N ALA A 170 -9.56 9.12 -0.10
CA ALA A 170 -10.94 9.39 -0.53
C ALA A 170 -11.32 10.90 -0.49
N HIS A 171 -10.34 11.80 -0.66
CA HIS A 171 -10.56 13.25 -0.53
C HIS A 171 -11.50 13.79 -1.63
N TYR A 172 -11.36 13.23 -2.84
CA TYR A 172 -12.11 13.66 -4.00
C TYR A 172 -13.22 12.69 -4.41
N SER A 173 -13.44 11.61 -3.66
CA SER A 173 -14.58 10.71 -3.91
C SER A 173 -15.89 11.48 -3.89
N ASN A 174 -16.71 11.29 -4.89
CA ASN A 174 -18.03 11.94 -4.97
C ASN A 174 -19.03 11.32 -3.96
N ASP A 175 -20.14 11.99 -3.74
CA ASP A 175 -21.11 11.57 -2.73
C ASP A 175 -21.73 10.19 -3.03
N ASN A 176 -21.94 9.83 -4.30
CA ASN A 176 -22.47 8.51 -4.66
C ASN A 176 -21.46 7.41 -4.29
N ALA A 177 -20.18 7.58 -4.61
CA ALA A 177 -19.11 6.67 -4.25
C ALA A 177 -19.00 6.51 -2.73
N ARG A 178 -19.10 7.63 -1.96
CA ARG A 178 -19.09 7.60 -0.49
C ARG A 178 -20.27 6.81 0.08
N HIS A 179 -21.47 7.01 -0.46
CA HIS A 179 -22.64 6.23 -0.07
C HIS A 179 -22.46 4.73 -0.42
N ALA A 180 -21.98 4.42 -1.61
CA ALA A 180 -21.73 3.05 -2.04
C ALA A 180 -20.71 2.34 -1.14
N MET A 181 -19.61 3.01 -0.79
CA MET A 181 -18.62 2.48 0.16
C MET A 181 -19.23 2.23 1.55
N ASN A 182 -20.02 3.17 2.08
CA ASN A 182 -20.72 2.97 3.34
C ASN A 182 -21.68 1.76 3.30
N ASP A 183 -22.50 1.64 2.26
CA ASP A 183 -23.47 0.56 2.13
C ASP A 183 -22.81 -0.81 1.94
N SER A 184 -21.61 -0.85 1.37
CA SER A 184 -20.81 -2.08 1.20
C SER A 184 -19.93 -2.41 2.40
N GLY A 185 -19.87 -1.54 3.43
CA GLY A 185 -19.11 -1.74 4.66
C GLY A 185 -17.61 -1.45 4.53
N VAL A 186 -17.22 -0.65 3.54
CA VAL A 186 -15.83 -0.19 3.36
C VAL A 186 -15.52 0.88 4.41
N ASN A 187 -14.39 0.72 5.11
CA ASN A 187 -13.87 1.76 6.01
C ASN A 187 -13.03 2.76 5.21
N THR A 188 -13.10 4.03 5.58
CA THR A 188 -12.29 5.07 4.95
C THR A 188 -11.29 5.63 5.96
N ALA A 189 -10.01 5.61 5.60
CA ALA A 189 -8.94 6.16 6.42
C ALA A 189 -8.47 7.50 5.83
N PHE A 190 -8.61 8.55 6.61
CA PHE A 190 -8.20 9.91 6.22
C PHE A 190 -6.83 10.24 6.77
N LEU A 191 -6.00 10.87 5.93
CA LEU A 191 -4.70 11.42 6.30
C LEU A 191 -4.79 12.95 6.25
N PRO A 192 -5.24 13.63 7.31
CA PRO A 192 -5.59 15.05 7.26
C PRO A 192 -4.45 15.99 6.89
N GLY A 193 -3.20 15.55 7.04
CA GLY A 193 -2.02 16.33 6.66
C GLY A 193 -1.69 16.28 5.17
N THR A 194 -2.10 15.24 4.46
CA THR A 194 -1.73 15.01 3.06
C THR A 194 -2.16 16.14 2.11
N PRO A 195 -3.39 16.71 2.18
CA PRO A 195 -3.81 17.77 1.29
C PRO A 195 -3.02 19.09 1.41
N TYR A 196 -2.19 19.21 2.44
CA TYR A 196 -1.39 20.42 2.70
C TYR A 196 0.08 20.29 2.31
N THR A 197 0.49 19.19 1.68
CA THR A 197 1.90 18.91 1.30
C THR A 197 2.20 19.09 -0.19
#